data_269e71bcec05ae2673268f1abe16de24
#
_entry.id   269e71bcec05ae2673268f1abe16de24
#
_cell.length_a   1.000
_cell.length_b   1.000
_cell.length_c   1.000
_cell.angle_alpha   90.00
_cell.angle_beta   90.00
_cell.angle_gamma   90.00
#
_symmetry.space_group_name_H-M   'P 1'
#
loop_
_entity.id
_entity.type
_entity.pdbx_description
1 polymer ?
#
loop_
_entity_poly.entity_id
_entity_poly.type
_entity_poly.pdbx_seq_one_letter_code
_entity_poly.pdbx_strand_id
1 'polypeptide(L)'
;MDLSVGTPVDPVAPVIRDALAGASAAPGYPATAGTSQLRASVVAALDRRYGITGLAEHAVLPVIGTKELIAWLPTLMGLGADDIVVVPELAYPTYEVGARLAGAQVIAADSLTQLGPLSPAVVYLNSPSNPTGRVLGV
;
A
#
# COMPACT_ATOMS: atom_id res chain seq x y z
N MET A 1 -5.98 9.07 28.30
CA MET A 1 -6.40 8.38 27.07
C MET A 1 -5.35 8.67 26.01
N ASP A 2 -4.71 7.64 25.45
CA ASP A 2 -3.71 7.81 24.40
C ASP A 2 -4.44 7.80 23.05
N LEU A 3 -4.26 8.85 22.25
CA LEU A 3 -4.84 9.02 20.91
C LEU A 3 -3.77 9.04 19.80
N SER A 4 -2.53 8.73 20.16
CA SER A 4 -1.40 8.80 19.24
C SER A 4 -1.36 7.66 18.21
N VAL A 5 -1.95 6.51 18.53
CA VAL A 5 -1.97 5.33 17.68
C VAL A 5 -3.40 4.78 17.57
N GLY A 6 -3.88 4.68 16.32
CA GLY A 6 -5.14 4.01 16.01
C GLY A 6 -4.93 2.50 15.86
N THR A 7 -5.48 1.73 16.81
CA THR A 7 -5.44 0.26 16.76
C THR A 7 -6.87 -0.29 16.70
N PRO A 8 -7.17 -1.22 15.79
CA PRO A 8 -8.46 -1.91 15.78
C PRO A 8 -8.70 -2.61 17.12
N VAL A 9 -9.89 -2.44 17.67
CA VAL A 9 -10.29 -3.03 18.98
C VAL A 9 -11.26 -4.21 18.82
N ASP A 10 -11.81 -4.39 17.62
CA ASP A 10 -12.74 -5.49 17.35
C ASP A 10 -12.00 -6.83 17.33
N PRO A 11 -12.63 -7.89 17.88
CA PRO A 11 -12.05 -9.22 17.83
C PRO A 11 -11.99 -9.74 16.38
N VAL A 12 -10.93 -10.49 16.06
CA VAL A 12 -10.81 -11.15 14.76
C VAL A 12 -11.95 -12.16 14.61
N ALA A 13 -12.65 -12.11 13.48
CA ALA A 13 -13.78 -13.01 13.21
C ALA A 13 -13.34 -14.50 13.29
N PRO A 14 -14.17 -15.38 13.87
CA PRO A 14 -13.83 -16.80 14.02
C PRO A 14 -13.40 -17.46 12.72
N VAL A 15 -14.09 -17.19 11.61
CA VAL A 15 -13.77 -17.75 10.29
C VAL A 15 -12.33 -17.46 9.84
N ILE A 16 -11.78 -16.30 10.22
CA ILE A 16 -10.38 -15.95 9.91
C ILE A 16 -9.43 -16.72 10.81
N ARG A 17 -9.72 -16.77 12.10
CA ARG A 17 -8.90 -17.49 13.08
C ARG A 17 -8.85 -18.98 12.78
N ASP A 18 -9.98 -19.57 12.44
CA ASP A 18 -10.09 -20.99 12.13
C ASP A 18 -9.35 -21.34 10.83
N ALA A 19 -9.43 -20.48 9.81
CA ALA A 19 -8.66 -20.63 8.57
C ALA A 19 -7.15 -20.56 8.80
N LEU A 20 -6.68 -19.62 9.62
CA LEU A 20 -5.27 -19.49 9.99
C LEU A 20 -4.79 -20.69 10.81
N ALA A 21 -5.59 -21.15 11.77
CA ALA A 21 -5.28 -22.35 12.55
C ALA A 21 -5.17 -23.59 11.67
N GLY A 22 -6.12 -23.77 10.74
CA GLY A 22 -6.11 -24.88 9.77
C GLY A 22 -4.90 -24.87 8.83
N ALA A 23 -4.37 -23.70 8.51
CA ALA A 23 -3.20 -23.55 7.63
C ALA A 23 -1.85 -23.57 8.38
N SER A 24 -1.84 -23.63 9.72
CA SER A 24 -0.63 -23.51 10.54
C SER A 24 0.42 -24.60 10.29
N ALA A 25 0.01 -25.77 9.81
CA ALA A 25 0.90 -26.91 9.49
C ALA A 25 1.13 -27.07 7.97
N ALA A 26 0.86 -26.05 7.16
CA ALA A 26 1.09 -26.14 5.72
C ALA A 26 2.58 -26.43 5.42
N PRO A 27 2.89 -27.45 4.61
CA PRO A 27 4.27 -27.83 4.36
C PRO A 27 4.97 -26.89 3.37
N GLY A 28 6.30 -26.84 3.47
CA GLY A 28 7.16 -26.15 2.51
C GLY A 28 7.35 -24.68 2.80
N TYR A 29 8.08 -24.01 1.91
CA TYR A 29 8.28 -22.56 1.96
C TYR A 29 7.16 -21.83 1.24
N PRO A 30 6.72 -20.66 1.74
CA PRO A 30 5.73 -19.86 1.04
C PRO A 30 6.27 -19.39 -0.31
N ALA A 31 5.44 -19.44 -1.34
CA ALA A 31 5.78 -18.87 -2.65
C ALA A 31 5.90 -17.34 -2.55
N THR A 32 6.98 -16.77 -3.08
CA THR A 32 7.23 -15.31 -3.05
C THR A 32 6.08 -14.51 -3.66
N ALA A 33 5.51 -15.01 -4.76
CA ALA A 33 4.36 -14.37 -5.43
C ALA A 33 2.99 -14.71 -4.79
N GLY A 34 2.98 -15.43 -3.66
CA GLY A 34 1.78 -15.99 -3.08
C GLY A 34 1.22 -17.18 -3.87
N THR A 35 0.23 -17.88 -3.31
CA THR A 35 -0.43 -18.99 -4.00
C THR A 35 -1.36 -18.47 -5.09
N SER A 36 -1.58 -19.26 -6.16
CA SER A 36 -2.58 -18.95 -7.19
C SER A 36 -3.96 -18.76 -6.58
N GLN A 37 -4.33 -19.63 -5.62
CA GLN A 37 -5.62 -19.53 -4.92
C GLN A 37 -5.78 -18.18 -4.19
N LEU A 38 -4.73 -17.68 -3.54
CA LEU A 38 -4.76 -16.36 -2.88
C LEU A 38 -4.98 -15.25 -3.91
N ARG A 39 -4.21 -15.26 -5.02
CA ARG A 39 -4.33 -14.24 -6.07
C ARG A 39 -5.70 -14.27 -6.73
N ALA A 40 -6.21 -15.44 -7.08
CA ALA A 40 -7.56 -15.60 -7.63
C ALA A 40 -8.63 -15.08 -6.66
N SER A 41 -8.49 -15.35 -5.36
CA SER A 41 -9.42 -14.86 -4.33
C SER A 41 -9.42 -13.34 -4.23
N VAL A 42 -8.24 -12.69 -4.38
CA VAL A 42 -8.13 -11.23 -4.39
C VAL A 42 -8.81 -10.66 -5.63
N VAL A 43 -8.55 -11.21 -6.82
CA VAL A 43 -9.21 -10.78 -8.08
C VAL A 43 -10.73 -10.88 -7.95
N ALA A 44 -11.24 -12.01 -7.47
CA ALA A 44 -12.68 -12.22 -7.27
C ALA A 44 -13.27 -11.25 -6.21
N ALA A 45 -12.51 -10.91 -5.19
CA ALA A 45 -12.96 -9.95 -4.17
C ALA A 45 -13.02 -8.52 -4.72
N LEU A 46 -12.06 -8.12 -5.55
CA LEU A 46 -12.02 -6.82 -6.21
C LEU A 46 -13.18 -6.65 -7.20
N ASP A 47 -13.45 -7.67 -7.99
CA ASP A 47 -14.61 -7.68 -8.89
C ASP A 47 -15.92 -7.57 -8.09
N ARG A 48 -16.13 -8.46 -7.14
CA ARG A 48 -17.39 -8.50 -6.36
C ARG A 48 -17.64 -7.22 -5.57
N ARG A 49 -16.59 -6.61 -5.00
CA ARG A 49 -16.73 -5.47 -4.07
C ARG A 49 -16.67 -4.11 -4.76
N TYR A 50 -15.90 -4.01 -5.83
CA TYR A 50 -15.59 -2.74 -6.47
C TYR A 50 -15.88 -2.73 -7.97
N GLY A 51 -16.34 -3.84 -8.57
CA GLY A 51 -16.57 -3.94 -10.01
C GLY A 51 -15.30 -3.88 -10.86
N ILE A 52 -14.15 -4.18 -10.27
CA ILE A 52 -12.86 -4.19 -11.00
C ILE A 52 -12.75 -5.51 -11.76
N THR A 53 -13.07 -5.47 -13.06
CA THR A 53 -13.06 -6.63 -13.95
C THR A 53 -11.80 -6.70 -14.79
N GLY A 54 -11.49 -7.88 -15.33
CA GLY A 54 -10.37 -8.07 -16.26
C GLY A 54 -8.98 -8.07 -15.64
N LEU A 55 -8.88 -8.02 -14.30
CA LEU A 55 -7.59 -8.11 -13.61
C LEU A 55 -7.08 -9.55 -13.67
N ALA A 56 -5.87 -9.74 -14.16
CA ALA A 56 -5.23 -11.05 -14.20
C ALA A 56 -4.55 -11.38 -12.85
N GLU A 57 -4.50 -12.65 -12.46
CA GLU A 57 -3.89 -13.10 -11.20
C GLU A 57 -2.43 -12.65 -11.04
N HIS A 58 -1.67 -12.57 -12.14
CA HIS A 58 -0.26 -12.13 -12.08
C HIS A 58 -0.08 -10.63 -11.77
N ALA A 59 -1.15 -9.83 -11.85
CA ALA A 59 -1.14 -8.44 -11.44
C ALA A 59 -1.32 -8.26 -9.92
N VAL A 60 -1.52 -9.36 -9.18
CA VAL A 60 -1.66 -9.36 -7.72
C VAL A 60 -0.36 -9.86 -7.10
N LEU A 61 0.28 -9.01 -6.31
CA LEU A 61 1.46 -9.38 -5.51
C LEU A 61 1.14 -9.23 -4.02
N PRO A 62 1.02 -10.34 -3.27
CA PRO A 62 0.90 -10.29 -1.83
C PRO A 62 2.18 -9.76 -1.17
N VAL A 63 2.02 -8.93 -0.16
CA VAL A 63 3.13 -8.33 0.59
C VAL A 63 2.95 -8.52 2.10
N ILE A 64 4.05 -8.49 2.84
CA ILE A 64 4.06 -8.63 4.30
C ILE A 64 3.79 -7.26 4.94
N GLY A 65 2.64 -6.68 4.66
CA GLY A 65 2.23 -5.38 5.17
C GLY A 65 2.55 -4.21 4.22
N THR A 66 1.60 -3.29 4.14
CA THR A 66 1.66 -2.12 3.27
C THR A 66 2.76 -1.13 3.66
N LYS A 67 3.07 -1.02 4.95
CA LYS A 67 4.15 -0.15 5.43
C LYS A 67 5.49 -0.52 4.81
N GLU A 68 5.82 -1.81 4.79
CA GLU A 68 7.08 -2.30 4.24
C GLU A 68 7.12 -2.11 2.72
N LEU A 69 6.03 -2.44 2.02
CA LEU A 69 5.92 -2.18 0.59
C LEU A 69 6.15 -0.70 0.26
N ILE A 70 5.48 0.20 0.97
CA ILE A 70 5.61 1.65 0.77
C ILE A 70 7.07 2.09 0.95
N ALA A 71 7.75 1.59 1.98
CA ALA A 71 9.15 1.93 2.24
C ALA A 71 10.10 1.44 1.15
N TRP A 72 9.83 0.26 0.57
CA TRP A 72 10.69 -0.33 -0.45
C TRP A 72 10.33 0.04 -1.88
N LEU A 73 9.10 0.49 -2.13
CA LEU A 73 8.60 0.72 -3.48
C LEU A 73 9.49 1.66 -4.31
N PRO A 74 9.95 2.82 -3.83
CA PRO A 74 10.84 3.67 -4.60
C PRO A 74 12.15 2.99 -5.00
N THR A 75 12.76 2.23 -4.08
CA THR A 75 13.97 1.45 -4.35
C THR A 75 13.71 0.35 -5.38
N LEU A 76 12.62 -0.38 -5.27
CA LEU A 76 12.24 -1.44 -6.20
C LEU A 76 11.94 -0.90 -7.61
N MET A 77 11.48 0.35 -7.71
CA MET A 77 11.31 1.05 -8.98
C MET A 77 12.62 1.61 -9.55
N GLY A 78 13.73 1.50 -8.82
CA GLY A 78 15.04 1.98 -9.25
C GLY A 78 15.19 3.50 -9.17
N LEU A 79 14.40 4.17 -8.32
CA LEU A 79 14.48 5.61 -8.18
C LEU A 79 15.79 6.06 -7.51
N GLY A 80 16.25 7.26 -7.84
CA GLY A 80 17.48 7.85 -7.34
C GLY A 80 17.43 9.38 -7.28
N ALA A 81 18.58 10.02 -7.23
CA ALA A 81 18.74 11.45 -6.96
C ALA A 81 18.05 12.38 -7.98
N ASP A 82 17.85 11.92 -9.20
CA ASP A 82 17.22 12.70 -10.27
C ASP A 82 15.69 12.52 -10.29
N ASP A 83 15.14 11.62 -9.47
CA ASP A 83 13.72 11.31 -9.43
C ASP A 83 13.01 12.10 -8.32
N ILE A 84 11.77 12.48 -8.61
CA ILE A 84 10.91 13.20 -7.68
C ILE A 84 9.79 12.26 -7.19
N VAL A 85 9.63 12.19 -5.86
CA VAL A 85 8.52 11.53 -5.21
C VAL A 85 7.67 12.58 -4.50
N VAL A 86 6.40 12.63 -4.85
CA VAL A 86 5.43 13.55 -4.22
C VAL A 86 4.69 12.81 -3.11
N VAL A 87 4.60 13.48 -1.96
CA VAL A 87 3.86 13.00 -0.79
C VAL A 87 2.85 14.06 -0.35
N PRO A 88 1.72 13.70 0.27
CA PRO A 88 0.82 14.71 0.83
C PRO A 88 1.52 15.56 1.90
N GLU A 89 1.14 16.83 2.06
CA GLU A 89 1.74 17.75 3.05
C GLU A 89 1.62 17.21 4.48
N LEU A 90 0.47 16.60 4.80
CA LEU A 90 0.26 15.82 6.03
C LEU A 90 0.10 14.35 5.65
N ALA A 91 1.16 13.58 5.85
CA ALA A 91 1.20 12.19 5.40
C ALA A 91 1.75 11.24 6.45
N TYR A 92 1.47 9.97 6.22
CA TYR A 92 2.14 8.89 6.93
C TYR A 92 3.65 8.93 6.63
N PRO A 93 4.52 9.05 7.66
CA PRO A 93 5.95 9.35 7.45
C PRO A 93 6.70 8.36 6.54
N THR A 94 6.20 7.15 6.41
CA THR A 94 6.86 6.10 5.62
C THR A 94 6.95 6.43 4.13
N TYR A 95 6.08 7.26 3.58
CA TYR A 95 6.17 7.73 2.19
C TYR A 95 7.48 8.49 1.95
N GLU A 96 7.76 9.48 2.79
CA GLU A 96 8.98 10.25 2.71
C GLU A 96 10.22 9.41 3.03
N VAL A 97 10.16 8.58 4.07
CA VAL A 97 11.26 7.70 4.46
C VAL A 97 11.66 6.77 3.31
N GLY A 98 10.70 6.12 2.66
CA GLY A 98 10.96 5.23 1.53
C GLY A 98 11.61 5.95 0.34
N ALA A 99 11.13 7.14 0.00
CA ALA A 99 11.70 7.95 -1.06
C ALA A 99 13.16 8.37 -0.75
N ARG A 100 13.42 8.81 0.47
CA ARG A 100 14.78 9.19 0.92
C ARG A 100 15.74 8.01 0.97
N LEU A 101 15.26 6.81 1.36
CA LEU A 101 16.08 5.58 1.32
C LEU A 101 16.49 5.21 -0.09
N ALA A 102 15.66 5.48 -1.09
CA ALA A 102 16.01 5.32 -2.50
C ALA A 102 16.94 6.43 -3.03
N GLY A 103 17.18 7.49 -2.26
CA GLY A 103 17.95 8.65 -2.68
C GLY A 103 17.15 9.67 -3.48
N ALA A 104 15.83 9.49 -3.63
CA ALA A 104 14.98 10.38 -4.42
C ALA A 104 14.69 11.72 -3.72
N GLN A 105 14.37 12.73 -4.51
CA GLN A 105 13.91 14.02 -4.02
C GLN A 105 12.46 13.90 -3.56
N VAL A 106 12.13 14.53 -2.41
CA VAL A 106 10.77 14.50 -1.86
C VAL A 106 10.17 15.90 -1.95
N ILE A 107 8.96 15.97 -2.52
CA ILE A 107 8.16 17.20 -2.56
C ILE A 107 6.84 16.92 -1.83
N ALA A 108 6.52 17.75 -0.84
CA ALA A 108 5.21 17.72 -0.19
C ALA A 108 4.24 18.60 -0.98
N ALA A 109 3.11 18.03 -1.42
CA ALA A 109 2.07 18.75 -2.15
C ALA A 109 0.73 18.02 -2.06
N ASP A 110 -0.34 18.78 -1.84
CA ASP A 110 -1.72 18.27 -1.82
C ASP A 110 -2.42 18.38 -3.18
N SER A 111 -1.77 19.02 -4.16
CA SER A 111 -2.29 19.16 -5.52
C SER A 111 -1.16 19.09 -6.55
N LEU A 112 -1.41 18.40 -7.66
CA LEU A 112 -0.45 18.35 -8.77
C LEU A 112 -0.20 19.72 -9.40
N THR A 113 -1.12 20.68 -9.27
CA THR A 113 -0.92 22.06 -9.75
C THR A 113 0.17 22.81 -8.99
N GLN A 114 0.50 22.40 -7.76
CA GLN A 114 1.60 22.97 -6.99
C GLN A 114 2.99 22.59 -7.56
N LEU A 115 3.07 21.57 -8.38
CA LEU A 115 4.32 21.07 -8.93
C LEU A 115 4.82 21.89 -10.13
N GLY A 116 3.96 22.68 -10.76
CA GLY A 116 4.31 23.44 -11.96
C GLY A 116 4.80 22.51 -13.09
N PRO A 117 6.00 22.77 -13.65
CA PRO A 117 6.53 21.97 -14.76
C PRO A 117 7.22 20.66 -14.31
N LEU A 118 7.27 20.36 -13.02
CA LEU A 118 7.94 19.17 -12.51
C LEU A 118 7.17 17.91 -12.87
N SER A 119 7.90 16.84 -13.22
CA SER A 119 7.35 15.52 -13.56
C SER A 119 7.77 14.52 -12.50
N PRO A 120 6.90 14.20 -11.53
CA PRO A 120 7.24 13.23 -10.50
C PRO A 120 7.23 11.80 -11.05
N ALA A 121 8.18 10.99 -10.59
CA ALA A 121 8.23 9.56 -10.87
C ALA A 121 7.16 8.79 -10.07
N VAL A 122 6.86 9.26 -8.84
CA VAL A 122 5.82 8.67 -7.98
C VAL A 122 5.03 9.77 -7.29
N VAL A 123 3.72 9.59 -7.21
CA VAL A 123 2.81 10.40 -6.40
C VAL A 123 2.06 9.49 -5.45
N TYR A 124 2.24 9.69 -4.14
CA TYR A 124 1.46 9.00 -3.13
C TYR A 124 0.15 9.72 -2.87
N LEU A 125 -0.95 8.99 -2.97
CA LEU A 125 -2.29 9.43 -2.63
C LEU A 125 -2.85 8.56 -1.52
N ASN A 126 -3.57 9.18 -0.57
CA ASN A 126 -4.20 8.47 0.53
C ASN A 126 -5.63 8.97 0.75
N SER A 127 -6.62 8.11 0.47
CA SER A 127 -8.03 8.44 0.63
C SER A 127 -8.81 7.23 1.20
N PRO A 128 -9.46 7.37 2.38
CA PRO A 128 -9.40 8.49 3.32
C PRO A 128 -7.97 8.75 3.81
N SER A 129 -7.61 10.03 3.96
CA SER A 129 -6.25 10.43 4.33
C SER A 129 -5.93 10.12 5.79
N ASN A 130 -4.78 9.57 6.06
CA ASN A 130 -4.20 9.52 7.41
C ASN A 130 -3.15 10.66 7.53
N PRO A 131 -3.30 11.61 8.50
CA PRO A 131 -4.19 11.56 9.68
C PRO A 131 -5.51 12.33 9.54
N THR A 132 -5.76 13.02 8.44
CA THR A 132 -6.83 14.04 8.36
C THR A 132 -8.22 13.46 8.17
N GLY A 133 -8.37 12.22 7.72
CA GLY A 133 -9.66 11.62 7.35
C GLY A 133 -10.28 12.19 6.05
N ARG A 134 -9.58 13.11 5.38
CA ARG A 134 -10.09 13.74 4.13
C ARG A 134 -10.25 12.68 3.04
N VAL A 135 -11.41 12.68 2.41
CA VAL A 135 -11.72 11.87 1.23
C VAL A 135 -11.50 12.72 -0.02
N LEU A 136 -10.77 12.17 -0.99
CA LEU A 136 -10.62 12.80 -2.29
C LEU A 136 -11.95 12.72 -3.05
N GLY A 137 -12.38 13.83 -3.62
CA GLY A 137 -13.54 13.88 -4.51
C GLY A 137 -13.28 13.17 -5.85
N VAL A 138 -14.34 12.78 -6.52
CA VAL A 138 -14.33 12.27 -7.91
C VAL A 138 -14.26 13.43 -8.87
#